data_c76c4aa2c2549c6fcab9f9456c955a09
#
_entry.id   c76c4aa2c2549c6fcab9f9456c955a09
#
_cell.length_a   1.000
_cell.length_b   1.000
_cell.length_c   1.000
_cell.angle_alpha   90.00
_cell.angle_beta   90.00
_cell.angle_gamma   90.00
#
_symmetry.space_group_name_H-M   'P 1'
#
loop_
_entity.id
_entity.type
_entity.pdbx_description
1 polymer ?
#
loop_
_entity_poly.entity_id
_entity_poly.type
_entity_poly.pdbx_seq_one_letter_code
_entity_poly.pdbx_strand_id
1 'polypeptide(L)'
;MNKTIKYFTLFLVCFFLLKIGKAQLVDKTPAAVPVAPSIYNREPYEDPTISGINRDASRVTAYSYATINDALTSNREKSGRYISLNGEWDFAFALKPGDEPKDFYKSKVSGWKKIPIPSNWEMQGYDKPIYKSAVYPFRPVNPPYVPKDYNGVGCYQKSFTVPADWKDKNITLHFGGVSSAYKLWINGKFAGYAEDSFLPSEFNITPYLQDGENIISVWVIRWSDGSFLEDQDQWRMSGIHREVYVMAEPKMRIADFFYQTKLDKDYKDAVLSIRPRIENLTGQQMPGYVLKAQLFDANNQPVLQTPLLKKADDIINEIHPRLDRVKFGLLETTISNPKKWSTEEPNLYKLVLSLEDSLGNIVEVKTGNLGFRSIEFRKSDSKLLINGKLTYLYGVNRPDHHPTKGKALSREDILQDIKTMKQFNFNCVRLSHYPSDPYLLDLCDEFGMMVIDEANLETHGL
;
A
#
# COMPACT_ATOMS: atom_id res chain seq x y z
N MET A 1 73.59 17.99 -5.69
CA MET A 1 73.11 16.68 -5.23
C MET A 1 71.62 16.82 -4.90
N ASN A 2 70.76 16.47 -5.82
CA ASN A 2 69.38 16.08 -5.57
C ASN A 2 68.79 15.58 -6.87
N LYS A 3 68.52 14.28 -6.92
CA LYS A 3 67.88 13.62 -8.06
C LYS A 3 66.37 13.72 -7.93
N THR A 4 65.71 14.37 -8.92
CA THR A 4 64.26 14.41 -9.06
C THR A 4 63.85 13.36 -10.08
N ILE A 5 63.11 12.38 -9.67
CA ILE A 5 62.52 11.32 -10.51
C ILE A 5 61.22 11.86 -11.10
N LYS A 6 61.14 11.93 -12.44
CA LYS A 6 59.92 12.26 -13.20
C LYS A 6 59.20 10.94 -13.52
N TYR A 7 57.97 10.78 -13.04
CA TYR A 7 57.07 9.75 -13.51
C TYR A 7 56.32 10.23 -14.73
N PHE A 8 56.51 9.54 -15.83
CA PHE A 8 55.71 9.71 -17.07
C PHE A 8 54.52 8.80 -17.00
N THR A 9 53.30 9.34 -16.89
CA THR A 9 52.06 8.56 -16.97
C THR A 9 51.56 8.59 -18.42
N LEU A 10 51.57 7.44 -19.04
CA LEU A 10 51.07 7.23 -20.40
C LEU A 10 49.54 7.14 -20.37
N PHE A 11 48.86 8.16 -20.92
CA PHE A 11 47.39 8.08 -21.13
C PHE A 11 47.11 7.40 -22.46
N LEU A 12 46.55 6.18 -22.38
CA LEU A 12 46.03 5.46 -23.52
C LEU A 12 44.60 5.92 -23.79
N VAL A 13 44.37 6.71 -24.83
CA VAL A 13 43.03 7.11 -25.27
C VAL A 13 42.50 6.03 -26.23
N CYS A 14 41.63 5.16 -25.70
CA CYS A 14 40.83 4.27 -26.55
C CYS A 14 39.62 5.03 -27.10
N PHE A 15 39.67 5.40 -28.37
CA PHE A 15 38.50 5.84 -29.11
C PHE A 15 37.61 4.63 -29.42
N PHE A 16 36.53 4.44 -28.65
CA PHE A 16 35.43 3.58 -29.05
C PHE A 16 34.47 4.40 -29.92
N LEU A 17 34.40 4.06 -31.18
CA LEU A 17 33.34 4.48 -32.10
C LEU A 17 32.02 3.86 -31.65
N LEU A 18 31.25 4.59 -30.86
CA LEU A 18 29.87 4.26 -30.56
C LEU A 18 29.02 4.51 -31.81
N LYS A 19 28.67 3.43 -32.51
CA LYS A 19 27.51 3.44 -33.40
C LYS A 19 26.30 3.81 -32.54
N ILE A 20 25.72 4.99 -32.78
CA ILE A 20 24.42 5.39 -32.23
C ILE A 20 23.38 4.51 -32.92
N GLY A 21 23.16 3.32 -32.37
CA GLY A 21 21.97 2.56 -32.65
C GLY A 21 20.81 3.33 -31.99
N LYS A 22 19.73 3.58 -32.75
CA LYS A 22 18.46 4.07 -32.19
C LYS A 22 18.12 3.18 -31.01
N ALA A 23 18.26 3.69 -29.79
CA ALA A 23 17.76 3.03 -28.61
C ALA A 23 16.24 2.95 -28.77
N GLN A 24 15.73 1.75 -29.04
CA GLN A 24 14.33 1.48 -28.78
C GLN A 24 14.10 1.78 -27.31
N LEU A 25 13.22 2.73 -27.04
CA LEU A 25 12.69 3.00 -25.71
C LEU A 25 12.03 1.68 -25.26
N VAL A 26 12.75 0.91 -24.46
CA VAL A 26 12.19 -0.25 -23.80
C VAL A 26 11.20 0.32 -22.78
N ASP A 27 9.95 -0.01 -23.00
CA ASP A 27 8.84 0.23 -22.08
C ASP A 27 9.25 -0.26 -20.69
N LYS A 28 9.58 0.68 -19.79
CA LYS A 28 9.82 0.41 -18.39
C LYS A 28 8.53 0.70 -17.61
N THR A 29 7.43 0.07 -18.02
CA THR A 29 6.45 -0.32 -17.02
C THR A 29 7.24 -1.11 -15.98
N PRO A 30 7.16 -0.84 -14.67
CA PRO A 30 7.66 -1.81 -13.71
C PRO A 30 6.83 -3.07 -13.94
N ALA A 31 7.30 -3.93 -14.83
CA ALA A 31 6.81 -5.28 -14.91
C ALA A 31 6.84 -5.78 -13.48
N ALA A 32 5.77 -6.45 -13.06
CA ALA A 32 5.80 -7.29 -11.87
C ALA A 32 7.19 -7.91 -11.84
N VAL A 33 7.94 -7.64 -10.76
CA VAL A 33 9.36 -8.01 -10.69
C VAL A 33 9.45 -9.46 -11.15
N PRO A 34 10.14 -9.80 -12.26
CA PRO A 34 10.22 -11.18 -12.68
C PRO A 34 10.89 -11.92 -11.53
N VAL A 35 10.13 -12.72 -10.81
CA VAL A 35 10.68 -13.55 -9.76
C VAL A 35 11.62 -14.52 -10.46
N ALA A 36 12.89 -14.40 -10.17
CA ALA A 36 13.85 -15.41 -10.57
C ALA A 36 13.30 -16.75 -10.06
N PRO A 37 13.28 -17.81 -10.89
CA PRO A 37 12.85 -19.12 -10.41
C PRO A 37 13.67 -19.44 -9.16
N SER A 38 12.99 -19.90 -8.11
CA SER A 38 13.66 -20.28 -6.87
C SER A 38 14.86 -21.17 -7.19
N ILE A 39 16.05 -20.72 -6.83
CA ILE A 39 17.29 -21.50 -7.01
C ILE A 39 17.31 -22.74 -6.09
N TYR A 40 16.35 -22.84 -5.17
CA TYR A 40 16.31 -23.87 -4.14
C TYR A 40 15.21 -24.92 -4.33
N ASN A 41 14.39 -24.84 -5.38
CA ASN A 41 13.25 -25.74 -5.62
C ASN A 41 12.33 -25.89 -4.38
N ARG A 42 12.01 -24.74 -3.75
CA ARG A 42 11.18 -24.65 -2.55
C ARG A 42 9.80 -24.09 -2.90
N GLU A 43 8.84 -24.35 -2.04
CA GLU A 43 7.56 -23.61 -2.07
C GLU A 43 7.83 -22.14 -1.77
N PRO A 44 7.12 -21.20 -2.41
CA PRO A 44 7.31 -19.77 -2.18
C PRO A 44 7.25 -19.35 -0.70
N TYR A 45 6.38 -19.97 0.09
CA TYR A 45 6.22 -19.70 1.52
C TYR A 45 7.36 -20.26 2.42
N GLU A 46 8.43 -20.78 1.82
CA GLU A 46 9.68 -21.23 2.46
C GLU A 46 10.92 -20.71 1.71
N ASP A 47 10.74 -19.70 0.86
CA ASP A 47 11.81 -19.10 0.09
C ASP A 47 11.91 -17.58 0.34
N PRO A 48 12.79 -17.11 1.24
CA PRO A 48 12.92 -15.69 1.60
C PRO A 48 13.29 -14.77 0.44
N THR A 49 13.56 -15.32 -0.74
CA THR A 49 13.83 -14.53 -1.96
C THR A 49 12.54 -14.18 -2.71
N ILE A 50 11.38 -14.75 -2.30
CA ILE A 50 10.10 -14.63 -2.97
C ILE A 50 9.04 -14.06 -2.02
N SER A 51 8.99 -12.76 -1.83
CA SER A 51 7.93 -12.10 -1.04
C SER A 51 6.65 -11.82 -1.85
N GLY A 52 6.67 -12.03 -3.16
CA GLY A 52 5.52 -11.83 -4.03
C GLY A 52 5.77 -12.28 -5.47
N ILE A 53 4.72 -12.75 -6.15
CA ILE A 53 4.72 -13.10 -7.58
C ILE A 53 3.55 -12.35 -8.21
N ASN A 54 3.80 -11.60 -9.29
CA ASN A 54 2.80 -10.75 -9.96
C ASN A 54 2.11 -9.73 -9.03
N ARG A 55 2.69 -9.45 -7.88
CA ARG A 55 2.24 -8.42 -6.96
C ARG A 55 2.68 -7.06 -7.48
N ASP A 56 1.74 -6.11 -7.55
CA ASP A 56 2.05 -4.73 -7.92
C ASP A 56 2.94 -4.08 -6.85
N ALA A 57 3.71 -3.06 -7.26
CA ALA A 57 4.51 -2.27 -6.31
C ALA A 57 3.60 -1.59 -5.27
N SER A 58 4.05 -1.57 -4.03
CA SER A 58 3.34 -0.87 -2.96
C SER A 58 3.14 0.61 -3.32
N ARG A 59 1.97 1.14 -3.02
CA ARG A 59 1.56 2.52 -3.29
C ARG A 59 0.68 3.07 -2.18
N VAL A 60 0.47 4.38 -2.20
CA VAL A 60 -0.49 5.04 -1.30
C VAL A 60 -1.90 4.46 -1.50
N THR A 61 -2.62 4.27 -0.39
CA THR A 61 -4.04 3.90 -0.45
C THR A 61 -4.85 5.10 -0.96
N ALA A 62 -5.21 5.08 -2.24
CA ALA A 62 -5.97 6.13 -2.89
C ALA A 62 -6.93 5.54 -3.93
N TYR A 63 -8.14 6.09 -3.98
CA TYR A 63 -9.20 5.61 -4.87
C TYR A 63 -9.26 6.43 -6.15
N SER A 64 -9.62 5.78 -7.25
CA SER A 64 -9.78 6.39 -8.57
C SER A 64 -11.21 6.92 -8.72
N TYR A 65 -11.34 8.21 -9.06
CA TYR A 65 -12.63 8.87 -9.32
C TYR A 65 -12.71 9.36 -10.76
N ALA A 66 -13.93 9.52 -11.26
CA ALA A 66 -14.16 10.08 -12.59
C ALA A 66 -14.21 11.62 -12.59
N THR A 67 -14.61 12.23 -11.46
CA THR A 67 -14.77 13.68 -11.33
C THR A 67 -14.11 14.23 -10.06
N ILE A 68 -13.78 15.52 -10.08
CA ILE A 68 -13.27 16.23 -8.91
C ILE A 68 -14.32 16.26 -7.79
N ASN A 69 -15.60 16.45 -8.14
CA ASN A 69 -16.67 16.51 -7.14
C ASN A 69 -16.81 15.20 -6.37
N ASP A 70 -16.74 14.05 -7.06
CA ASP A 70 -16.78 12.75 -6.39
C ASP A 70 -15.55 12.55 -5.50
N ALA A 71 -14.37 12.93 -5.98
CA ALA A 71 -13.12 12.84 -5.22
C ALA A 71 -13.15 13.71 -3.95
N LEU A 72 -13.74 14.90 -4.01
CA LEU A 72 -13.90 15.80 -2.85
C LEU A 72 -14.77 15.18 -1.75
N THR A 73 -15.68 14.25 -2.07
CA THR A 73 -16.46 13.54 -1.05
C THR A 73 -15.62 12.55 -0.24
N SER A 74 -14.47 12.11 -0.74
CA SER A 74 -13.63 11.00 -0.21
C SER A 74 -14.42 9.69 -0.03
N ASN A 75 -15.57 9.57 -0.69
CA ASN A 75 -16.39 8.37 -0.64
C ASN A 75 -16.08 7.47 -1.84
N ARG A 76 -15.29 6.43 -1.59
CA ARG A 76 -14.87 5.46 -2.61
C ARG A 76 -16.04 4.74 -3.31
N GLU A 77 -17.13 4.52 -2.60
CA GLU A 77 -18.33 3.85 -3.14
C GLU A 77 -19.04 4.70 -4.21
N LYS A 78 -18.89 6.03 -4.13
CA LYS A 78 -19.40 6.97 -5.14
C LYS A 78 -18.49 7.10 -6.36
N SER A 79 -17.32 6.48 -6.34
CA SER A 79 -16.36 6.61 -7.46
C SER A 79 -16.86 5.97 -8.77
N GLY A 80 -17.84 5.03 -8.71
CA GLY A 80 -18.22 4.18 -9.84
C GLY A 80 -17.12 3.23 -10.31
N ARG A 81 -15.97 3.20 -9.58
CA ARG A 81 -14.77 2.44 -9.93
C ARG A 81 -14.32 1.50 -8.81
N TYR A 82 -15.16 1.25 -7.84
CA TYR A 82 -14.89 0.45 -6.66
C TYR A 82 -16.00 -0.58 -6.44
N ILE A 83 -15.64 -1.82 -6.15
CA ILE A 83 -16.58 -2.88 -5.74
C ILE A 83 -15.97 -3.62 -4.56
N SER A 84 -16.65 -3.59 -3.42
CA SER A 84 -16.29 -4.39 -2.26
C SER A 84 -16.53 -5.87 -2.55
N LEU A 85 -15.58 -6.70 -2.18
CA LEU A 85 -15.69 -8.16 -2.18
C LEU A 85 -15.84 -8.73 -0.78
N ASN A 86 -15.99 -7.88 0.24
CA ASN A 86 -16.29 -8.30 1.60
C ASN A 86 -17.60 -9.11 1.68
N GLY A 87 -17.84 -9.74 2.80
CA GLY A 87 -19.02 -10.56 3.05
C GLY A 87 -18.73 -12.06 2.90
N GLU A 88 -19.74 -12.85 2.57
CA GLU A 88 -19.63 -14.31 2.58
C GLU A 88 -18.80 -14.86 1.41
N TRP A 89 -17.81 -15.70 1.74
CA TRP A 89 -17.02 -16.47 0.79
C TRP A 89 -17.22 -17.97 1.04
N ASP A 90 -17.09 -18.80 0.01
CA ASP A 90 -16.99 -20.24 0.15
C ASP A 90 -15.64 -20.59 0.80
N PHE A 91 -15.66 -21.53 1.77
CA PHE A 91 -14.48 -21.82 2.58
C PHE A 91 -14.33 -23.32 2.89
N ALA A 92 -13.09 -23.79 2.75
CA ALA A 92 -12.67 -25.10 3.23
C ALA A 92 -11.36 -24.95 4.02
N PHE A 93 -11.23 -25.71 5.12
CA PHE A 93 -10.05 -25.68 5.98
C PHE A 93 -9.38 -27.07 6.00
N ALA A 94 -8.05 -27.06 5.94
CA ALA A 94 -7.21 -28.24 6.14
C ALA A 94 -6.16 -27.96 7.23
N LEU A 95 -5.78 -28.99 7.99
CA LEU A 95 -4.81 -28.87 9.10
C LEU A 95 -3.37 -28.70 8.61
N LYS A 96 -3.07 -29.09 7.38
CA LYS A 96 -1.72 -28.97 6.79
C LYS A 96 -1.79 -28.88 5.28
N PRO A 97 -0.74 -28.37 4.63
CA PRO A 97 -0.63 -28.39 3.18
C PRO A 97 -0.67 -29.81 2.60
N GLY A 98 -1.44 -29.98 1.54
CA GLY A 98 -1.66 -31.26 0.85
C GLY A 98 -2.95 -31.98 1.24
N ASP A 99 -3.59 -31.59 2.35
CA ASP A 99 -4.88 -32.14 2.79
C ASP A 99 -6.07 -31.29 2.30
N GLU A 100 -5.82 -30.11 1.73
CA GLU A 100 -6.85 -29.25 1.15
C GLU A 100 -7.49 -29.86 -0.11
N PRO A 101 -8.72 -29.43 -0.48
CA PRO A 101 -9.37 -29.90 -1.69
C PRO A 101 -8.50 -29.67 -2.92
N LYS A 102 -8.16 -30.75 -3.61
CA LYS A 102 -7.28 -30.67 -4.81
C LYS A 102 -7.94 -29.86 -5.91
N ASP A 103 -7.12 -29.04 -6.58
CA ASP A 103 -7.52 -28.28 -7.77
C ASP A 103 -8.79 -27.42 -7.59
N PHE A 104 -9.12 -27.05 -6.36
CA PHE A 104 -10.33 -26.29 -6.01
C PHE A 104 -10.47 -24.99 -6.82
N TYR A 105 -9.34 -24.42 -7.24
CA TYR A 105 -9.28 -23.18 -8.00
C TYR A 105 -9.71 -23.33 -9.47
N LYS A 106 -9.79 -24.56 -10.01
CA LYS A 106 -10.06 -24.81 -11.44
C LYS A 106 -11.51 -24.57 -11.84
N SER A 107 -12.43 -24.68 -10.90
CA SER A 107 -13.87 -24.51 -11.15
C SER A 107 -14.58 -23.94 -9.92
N LYS A 108 -15.82 -23.52 -10.12
CA LYS A 108 -16.69 -23.07 -9.03
C LYS A 108 -16.96 -24.22 -8.07
N VAL A 109 -16.69 -23.98 -6.79
CA VAL A 109 -16.96 -24.98 -5.73
C VAL A 109 -18.44 -25.00 -5.36
N SER A 110 -18.88 -26.13 -4.81
CA SER A 110 -20.26 -26.29 -4.31
C SER A 110 -20.25 -27.03 -2.98
N GLY A 111 -21.21 -26.72 -2.12
CA GLY A 111 -21.38 -27.39 -0.83
C GLY A 111 -20.35 -27.01 0.24
N TRP A 112 -19.49 -26.04 -0.01
CA TRP A 112 -18.56 -25.53 0.99
C TRP A 112 -19.31 -24.70 2.04
N LYS A 113 -18.73 -24.63 3.24
CA LYS A 113 -19.22 -23.70 4.26
C LYS A 113 -18.93 -22.27 3.85
N LYS A 114 -19.64 -21.32 4.45
CA LYS A 114 -19.38 -19.90 4.27
C LYS A 114 -18.54 -19.36 5.42
N ILE A 115 -17.67 -18.38 5.09
CA ILE A 115 -16.89 -17.62 6.06
C ILE A 115 -17.04 -16.13 5.71
N PRO A 116 -17.28 -15.26 6.71
CA PRO A 116 -17.29 -13.82 6.46
C PRO A 116 -15.86 -13.29 6.18
N ILE A 117 -15.72 -12.37 5.25
CA ILE A 117 -14.49 -11.62 4.99
C ILE A 117 -14.79 -10.14 5.20
N PRO A 118 -13.99 -9.42 6.00
CA PRO A 118 -12.79 -9.85 6.75
C PRO A 118 -13.09 -10.77 7.92
N SER A 119 -12.22 -11.78 8.16
CA SER A 119 -12.23 -12.55 9.40
C SER A 119 -10.91 -13.30 9.62
N ASN A 120 -10.67 -13.68 10.87
CA ASN A 120 -9.70 -14.72 11.19
C ASN A 120 -10.45 -16.06 11.28
N TRP A 121 -9.97 -17.11 10.66
CA TRP A 121 -10.67 -18.39 10.66
C TRP A 121 -10.73 -19.04 12.04
N GLU A 122 -9.77 -18.74 12.95
CA GLU A 122 -9.80 -19.19 14.34
C GLU A 122 -11.02 -18.64 15.09
N MET A 123 -11.43 -17.41 14.78
CA MET A 123 -12.63 -16.78 15.35
C MET A 123 -13.93 -17.32 14.74
N GLN A 124 -13.83 -18.10 13.66
CA GLN A 124 -14.95 -18.79 13.00
C GLN A 124 -15.03 -20.28 13.35
N GLY A 125 -14.23 -20.72 14.33
CA GLY A 125 -14.25 -22.10 14.82
C GLY A 125 -13.34 -23.06 14.05
N TYR A 126 -12.45 -22.57 13.23
CA TYR A 126 -11.42 -23.36 12.55
C TYR A 126 -10.07 -23.10 13.20
N ASP A 127 -9.43 -24.17 13.73
CA ASP A 127 -8.16 -24.02 14.45
C ASP A 127 -8.29 -23.20 15.77
N LYS A 128 -7.16 -22.78 16.35
CA LYS A 128 -7.10 -22.06 17.64
C LYS A 128 -6.23 -20.82 17.56
N PRO A 129 -6.67 -19.69 18.15
CA PRO A 129 -5.79 -18.53 18.32
C PRO A 129 -4.67 -18.90 19.32
N ILE A 130 -3.46 -18.46 19.05
CA ILE A 130 -2.27 -18.69 19.88
C ILE A 130 -1.69 -17.35 20.29
N TYR A 131 -1.44 -17.16 21.58
CA TYR A 131 -0.65 -16.04 22.07
C TYR A 131 0.74 -16.50 22.51
N LYS A 132 1.77 -15.87 21.97
CA LYS A 132 3.18 -16.04 22.33
C LYS A 132 3.90 -14.71 22.18
N SER A 133 4.69 -14.32 23.19
CA SER A 133 5.44 -13.07 23.16
C SER A 133 6.92 -13.24 22.84
N ALA A 134 7.58 -14.27 23.32
CA ALA A 134 9.04 -14.34 23.27
C ALA A 134 9.58 -15.57 22.53
N VAL A 135 8.74 -16.36 21.90
CA VAL A 135 9.14 -17.57 21.18
C VAL A 135 8.15 -17.88 20.06
N TYR A 136 8.65 -18.48 18.99
CA TYR A 136 7.78 -18.92 17.89
C TYR A 136 6.71 -19.90 18.37
N PRO A 137 5.49 -19.81 17.84
CA PRO A 137 4.36 -20.67 18.23
C PRO A 137 4.48 -22.10 17.70
N PHE A 138 5.55 -22.42 16.99
CA PHE A 138 5.80 -23.74 16.39
C PHE A 138 7.23 -24.24 16.67
N ARG A 139 7.43 -25.54 16.48
CA ARG A 139 8.73 -26.22 16.60
C ARG A 139 8.89 -27.25 15.47
N PRO A 140 10.10 -27.55 15.00
CA PRO A 140 11.38 -26.90 15.35
C PRO A 140 11.46 -25.46 14.76
N VAL A 141 12.29 -24.60 15.37
CA VAL A 141 12.65 -23.31 14.79
C VAL A 141 13.82 -23.53 13.85
N ASN A 142 13.56 -23.50 12.53
CA ASN A 142 14.56 -23.77 11.50
C ASN A 142 14.27 -22.90 10.26
N PRO A 143 14.48 -21.59 10.32
CA PRO A 143 14.23 -20.71 9.18
C PRO A 143 14.98 -21.17 7.91
N PRO A 144 14.37 -21.11 6.73
CA PRO A 144 13.03 -20.58 6.44
C PRO A 144 11.91 -21.64 6.51
N TYR A 145 12.19 -22.86 6.99
CA TYR A 145 11.28 -23.97 6.93
C TYR A 145 10.21 -23.88 8.04
N VAL A 146 8.95 -24.05 7.66
CA VAL A 146 7.79 -24.06 8.55
C VAL A 146 7.26 -25.48 8.80
N PRO A 147 6.46 -25.72 9.86
CA PRO A 147 5.86 -27.03 10.13
C PRO A 147 5.10 -27.60 8.94
N LYS A 148 5.22 -28.90 8.73
CA LYS A 148 4.53 -29.64 7.64
C LYS A 148 3.34 -30.46 8.13
N ASP A 149 3.29 -30.77 9.41
CA ASP A 149 2.31 -31.63 10.05
C ASP A 149 1.16 -30.85 10.68
N TYR A 150 1.40 -29.62 11.10
CA TYR A 150 0.40 -28.72 11.63
C TYR A 150 0.68 -27.28 11.17
N ASN A 151 0.15 -26.96 10.00
CA ASN A 151 0.24 -25.64 9.39
C ASN A 151 -1.03 -25.38 8.58
N GLY A 152 -2.06 -24.87 9.24
CA GLY A 152 -3.40 -24.71 8.70
C GLY A 152 -3.45 -24.03 7.35
N VAL A 153 -4.33 -24.54 6.49
CA VAL A 153 -4.59 -24.00 5.14
C VAL A 153 -6.06 -23.65 5.02
N GLY A 154 -6.34 -22.40 4.66
CA GLY A 154 -7.67 -21.93 4.29
C GLY A 154 -7.80 -21.78 2.78
N CYS A 155 -8.77 -22.47 2.19
CA CYS A 155 -9.13 -22.31 0.78
C CYS A 155 -10.41 -21.48 0.69
N TYR A 156 -10.35 -20.39 -0.07
CA TYR A 156 -11.44 -19.45 -0.22
C TYR A 156 -11.87 -19.35 -1.68
N GLN A 157 -13.16 -19.14 -1.92
CA GLN A 157 -13.64 -18.84 -3.26
C GLN A 157 -14.78 -17.80 -3.23
N LYS A 158 -14.75 -16.88 -4.19
CA LYS A 158 -15.77 -15.83 -4.39
C LYS A 158 -16.05 -15.63 -5.84
N SER A 159 -17.34 -15.59 -6.19
CA SER A 159 -17.78 -15.10 -7.50
C SER A 159 -18.02 -13.61 -7.48
N PHE A 160 -17.67 -12.93 -8.57
CA PHE A 160 -17.93 -11.50 -8.77
C PHE A 160 -18.14 -11.18 -10.25
N THR A 161 -18.71 -10.03 -10.54
CA THR A 161 -18.92 -9.53 -11.91
C THR A 161 -18.32 -8.15 -12.03
N VAL A 162 -17.64 -7.90 -13.14
CA VAL A 162 -17.10 -6.59 -13.49
C VAL A 162 -18.11 -5.85 -14.34
N PRO A 163 -18.44 -4.58 -14.03
CA PRO A 163 -19.33 -3.75 -14.85
C PRO A 163 -18.82 -3.58 -16.29
N ALA A 164 -19.73 -3.52 -17.24
CA ALA A 164 -19.39 -3.45 -18.66
C ALA A 164 -18.60 -2.17 -19.04
N ASP A 165 -18.81 -1.08 -18.33
CA ASP A 165 -18.10 0.20 -18.49
C ASP A 165 -16.65 0.18 -17.94
N TRP A 166 -16.23 -0.96 -17.34
CA TRP A 166 -14.85 -1.17 -16.90
C TRP A 166 -13.99 -1.89 -17.95
N LYS A 167 -14.55 -2.30 -19.07
CA LYS A 167 -13.89 -3.15 -20.09
C LYS A 167 -12.53 -2.64 -20.56
N ASP A 168 -12.37 -1.33 -20.72
CA ASP A 168 -11.11 -0.72 -21.19
C ASP A 168 -10.20 -0.23 -20.05
N LYS A 169 -10.52 -0.56 -18.82
CA LYS A 169 -9.77 -0.18 -17.64
C LYS A 169 -8.81 -1.26 -17.18
N ASN A 170 -7.84 -0.88 -16.38
CA ASN A 170 -7.03 -1.79 -15.57
C ASN A 170 -7.83 -2.14 -14.31
N ILE A 171 -7.99 -3.42 -14.04
CA ILE A 171 -8.72 -3.91 -12.86
C ILE A 171 -7.70 -4.45 -11.85
N THR A 172 -7.63 -3.77 -10.72
CA THR A 172 -6.76 -4.14 -9.62
C THR A 172 -7.56 -4.82 -8.51
N LEU A 173 -7.15 -6.01 -8.10
CA LEU A 173 -7.65 -6.70 -6.92
C LEU A 173 -6.77 -6.37 -5.72
N HIS A 174 -7.39 -5.88 -4.66
CA HIS A 174 -6.74 -5.45 -3.43
C HIS A 174 -7.10 -6.37 -2.27
N PHE A 175 -6.09 -6.82 -1.54
CA PHE A 175 -6.21 -7.44 -0.23
C PHE A 175 -5.56 -6.52 0.81
N GLY A 176 -6.32 -6.04 1.77
CA GLY A 176 -5.83 -5.12 2.81
C GLY A 176 -4.91 -5.79 3.84
N GLY A 177 -5.02 -7.11 4.02
CA GLY A 177 -4.19 -7.89 4.92
C GLY A 177 -4.59 -9.36 4.93
N VAL A 178 -3.60 -10.26 4.75
CA VAL A 178 -3.78 -11.72 4.74
C VAL A 178 -2.63 -12.37 5.51
N SER A 179 -2.94 -13.11 6.56
CA SER A 179 -1.92 -13.80 7.39
C SER A 179 -1.83 -15.28 7.05
N SER A 180 -0.65 -15.82 6.78
CA SER A 180 0.67 -15.19 6.63
C SER A 180 1.08 -15.02 5.18
N ALA A 181 0.78 -16.00 4.32
CA ALA A 181 1.09 -15.99 2.89
C ALA A 181 -0.07 -16.60 2.09
N TYR A 182 -0.19 -16.26 0.81
CA TYR A 182 -1.28 -16.78 0.01
C TYR A 182 -0.98 -16.85 -1.49
N LYS A 183 -1.63 -17.82 -2.14
CA LYS A 183 -1.66 -17.99 -3.60
C LYS A 183 -3.03 -17.56 -4.13
N LEU A 184 -3.04 -16.90 -5.28
CA LEU A 184 -4.21 -16.33 -5.93
C LEU A 184 -4.43 -16.93 -7.32
N TRP A 185 -5.67 -17.28 -7.61
CA TRP A 185 -6.13 -17.66 -8.97
C TRP A 185 -7.36 -16.86 -9.35
N ILE A 186 -7.44 -16.50 -10.62
CA ILE A 186 -8.63 -15.89 -11.23
C ILE A 186 -9.06 -16.80 -12.38
N ASN A 187 -10.31 -17.25 -12.35
CA ASN A 187 -10.87 -18.16 -13.36
C ASN A 187 -9.96 -19.39 -13.64
N GLY A 188 -9.43 -19.98 -12.58
CA GLY A 188 -8.57 -21.16 -12.65
C GLY A 188 -7.11 -20.90 -13.05
N LYS A 189 -6.75 -19.68 -13.43
CA LYS A 189 -5.40 -19.30 -13.82
C LYS A 189 -4.65 -18.68 -12.64
N PHE A 190 -3.41 -19.11 -12.40
CA PHE A 190 -2.57 -18.52 -11.36
C PHE A 190 -2.35 -17.04 -11.64
N ALA A 191 -2.75 -16.20 -10.70
CA ALA A 191 -2.68 -14.75 -10.84
C ALA A 191 -1.57 -14.14 -9.96
N GLY A 192 -1.21 -14.79 -8.83
CA GLY A 192 -0.13 -14.25 -8.00
C GLY A 192 0.07 -14.95 -6.66
N TYR A 193 1.05 -14.42 -5.94
CA TYR A 193 1.42 -14.82 -4.58
C TYR A 193 1.83 -13.58 -3.80
N ALA A 194 1.56 -13.55 -2.50
CA ALA A 194 2.07 -12.51 -1.61
C ALA A 194 2.27 -13.02 -0.18
N GLU A 195 3.19 -12.36 0.49
CA GLU A 195 3.45 -12.39 1.93
C GLU A 195 3.33 -10.99 2.50
N ASP A 196 3.56 -10.84 3.80
CA ASP A 196 3.33 -9.68 4.65
C ASP A 196 1.87 -9.59 5.12
N SER A 197 1.68 -10.02 6.37
CA SER A 197 0.35 -10.15 6.98
C SER A 197 -0.40 -8.83 7.11
N PHE A 198 0.28 -7.69 7.20
CA PHE A 198 -0.29 -6.40 7.63
C PHE A 198 -0.18 -5.28 6.60
N LEU A 199 0.53 -5.49 5.51
CA LEU A 199 0.55 -4.54 4.39
C LEU A 199 -0.39 -4.99 3.27
N PRO A 200 -0.97 -4.04 2.54
CA PRO A 200 -1.81 -4.37 1.39
C PRO A 200 -1.03 -5.07 0.27
N SER A 201 -1.71 -5.96 -0.44
CA SER A 201 -1.21 -6.55 -1.67
C SER A 201 -2.20 -6.30 -2.80
N GLU A 202 -1.69 -5.89 -3.95
CA GLU A 202 -2.49 -5.58 -5.13
C GLU A 202 -2.02 -6.39 -6.32
N PHE A 203 -2.98 -6.79 -7.16
CA PHE A 203 -2.73 -7.58 -8.37
C PHE A 203 -3.55 -7.03 -9.54
N ASN A 204 -2.89 -6.81 -10.67
CA ASN A 204 -3.60 -6.56 -11.92
C ASN A 204 -4.25 -7.85 -12.41
N ILE A 205 -5.57 -7.95 -12.25
CA ILE A 205 -6.33 -9.13 -12.66
C ILE A 205 -6.92 -9.01 -14.07
N THR A 206 -6.77 -7.88 -14.75
CA THR A 206 -7.33 -7.62 -16.09
C THR A 206 -7.07 -8.75 -17.09
N PRO A 207 -5.86 -9.35 -17.19
CA PRO A 207 -5.58 -10.40 -18.18
C PRO A 207 -6.32 -11.72 -17.93
N TYR A 208 -6.88 -11.89 -16.75
CA TYR A 208 -7.53 -13.13 -16.32
C TYR A 208 -9.07 -13.06 -16.36
N LEU A 209 -9.62 -11.85 -16.55
CA LEU A 209 -11.07 -11.63 -16.51
C LEU A 209 -11.76 -12.15 -17.78
N GLN A 210 -13.04 -12.51 -17.61
CA GLN A 210 -13.95 -12.91 -18.69
C GLN A 210 -15.26 -12.14 -18.56
N ASP A 211 -16.05 -12.11 -19.62
CA ASP A 211 -17.39 -11.52 -19.60
C ASP A 211 -18.31 -12.31 -18.64
N GLY A 212 -19.10 -11.60 -17.85
CA GLY A 212 -20.03 -12.18 -16.88
C GLY A 212 -19.37 -12.53 -15.54
N GLU A 213 -19.67 -13.73 -15.02
CA GLU A 213 -19.18 -14.17 -13.71
C GLU A 213 -17.69 -14.52 -13.76
N ASN A 214 -16.93 -13.98 -12.80
CA ASN A 214 -15.53 -14.29 -12.57
C ASN A 214 -15.37 -14.94 -11.19
N ILE A 215 -14.38 -15.79 -11.04
CA ILE A 215 -14.11 -16.54 -9.81
C ILE A 215 -12.73 -16.19 -9.28
N ILE A 216 -12.67 -15.72 -8.04
CA ILE A 216 -11.44 -15.59 -7.26
C ILE A 216 -11.30 -16.83 -6.41
N SER A 217 -10.13 -17.46 -6.45
CA SER A 217 -9.75 -18.55 -5.55
C SER A 217 -8.48 -18.19 -4.81
N VAL A 218 -8.46 -18.35 -3.49
CA VAL A 218 -7.31 -18.00 -2.64
C VAL A 218 -6.97 -19.18 -1.75
N TRP A 219 -5.70 -19.54 -1.72
CA TRP A 219 -5.12 -20.52 -0.79
C TRP A 219 -4.24 -19.76 0.20
N VAL A 220 -4.58 -19.80 1.47
CA VAL A 220 -3.88 -19.09 2.54
C VAL A 220 -3.22 -20.09 3.46
N ILE A 221 -1.95 -19.89 3.82
CA ILE A 221 -1.23 -20.74 4.78
C ILE A 221 -0.99 -19.97 6.08
N ARG A 222 -1.08 -20.69 7.20
CA ARG A 222 -0.93 -20.13 8.55
C ARG A 222 0.49 -19.65 8.83
N TRP A 223 1.49 -20.47 8.51
CA TRP A 223 2.92 -20.16 8.75
C TRP A 223 3.68 -20.19 7.43
N SER A 224 4.47 -19.15 7.21
CA SER A 224 5.41 -18.99 6.10
C SER A 224 6.77 -18.59 6.64
N ASP A 225 7.78 -18.50 5.82
CA ASP A 225 9.07 -17.94 6.20
C ASP A 225 8.96 -16.49 6.69
N GLY A 226 7.98 -15.70 6.17
CA GLY A 226 7.61 -14.40 6.72
C GLY A 226 7.23 -14.44 8.20
N SER A 227 6.71 -15.57 8.71
CA SER A 227 6.37 -15.74 10.14
C SER A 227 7.57 -15.66 11.07
N PHE A 228 8.80 -15.85 10.57
CA PHE A 228 10.03 -15.63 11.35
C PHE A 228 10.37 -14.15 11.52
N LEU A 229 9.90 -13.31 10.60
CA LEU A 229 10.08 -11.85 10.63
C LEU A 229 8.90 -11.13 11.29
N GLU A 230 7.74 -11.78 11.36
CA GLU A 230 6.50 -11.27 11.95
C GLU A 230 6.28 -11.83 13.37
N ASP A 231 7.36 -11.93 14.15
CA ASP A 231 7.33 -12.53 15.48
C ASP A 231 7.17 -11.49 16.59
N GLN A 232 6.26 -10.55 16.39
CA GLN A 232 5.88 -9.55 17.39
C GLN A 232 5.07 -10.19 18.53
N ASP A 233 4.98 -9.46 19.63
CA ASP A 233 4.15 -9.79 20.79
C ASP A 233 2.67 -9.62 20.47
N GLN A 234 2.05 -10.67 19.90
CA GLN A 234 0.70 -10.61 19.39
C GLN A 234 -0.04 -11.94 19.42
N TRP A 235 -1.36 -11.89 19.28
CA TRP A 235 -2.17 -13.04 18.95
C TRP A 235 -1.89 -13.55 17.54
N ARG A 236 -1.59 -14.83 17.39
CA ARG A 236 -1.39 -15.50 16.10
C ARG A 236 -2.74 -15.98 15.60
N MET A 237 -3.28 -15.25 14.65
CA MET A 237 -4.52 -15.55 13.96
C MET A 237 -4.34 -15.33 12.47
N SER A 238 -5.01 -16.14 11.66
CA SER A 238 -4.77 -16.26 10.24
C SER A 238 -6.01 -15.99 9.39
N GLY A 239 -5.85 -15.95 8.09
CA GLY A 239 -6.93 -15.71 7.14
C GLY A 239 -6.90 -14.32 6.52
N ILE A 240 -7.96 -14.00 5.81
CA ILE A 240 -8.14 -12.68 5.16
C ILE A 240 -8.80 -11.76 6.19
N HIS A 241 -7.98 -11.03 6.95
CA HIS A 241 -8.46 -10.28 8.12
C HIS A 241 -8.70 -8.79 7.87
N ARG A 242 -8.37 -8.27 6.68
CA ARG A 242 -8.74 -6.93 6.23
C ARG A 242 -9.55 -7.00 4.94
N GLU A 243 -10.07 -5.86 4.51
CA GLU A 243 -10.97 -5.75 3.37
C GLU A 243 -10.39 -6.29 2.06
N VAL A 244 -11.28 -6.75 1.20
CA VAL A 244 -10.98 -7.13 -0.18
C VAL A 244 -11.88 -6.35 -1.11
N TYR A 245 -11.31 -5.78 -2.17
CA TYR A 245 -12.07 -5.06 -3.19
C TYR A 245 -11.40 -5.13 -4.56
N VAL A 246 -12.17 -4.83 -5.60
CA VAL A 246 -11.65 -4.54 -6.93
C VAL A 246 -11.84 -3.06 -7.25
N MET A 247 -10.86 -2.49 -7.94
CA MET A 247 -10.87 -1.11 -8.38
C MET A 247 -10.53 -1.03 -9.87
N ALA A 248 -11.29 -0.21 -10.60
CA ALA A 248 -11.04 0.09 -11.99
C ALA A 248 -10.26 1.40 -12.11
N GLU A 249 -9.14 1.37 -12.80
CA GLU A 249 -8.31 2.54 -13.09
C GLU A 249 -8.13 2.68 -14.60
N PRO A 250 -8.01 3.89 -15.15
CA PRO A 250 -7.68 4.04 -16.56
C PRO A 250 -6.27 3.44 -16.83
N LYS A 251 -6.02 3.01 -18.07
CA LYS A 251 -4.71 2.48 -18.45
C LYS A 251 -3.59 3.55 -18.42
N MET A 252 -3.94 4.82 -18.60
CA MET A 252 -3.09 5.96 -18.30
C MET A 252 -3.53 6.49 -16.95
N ARG A 253 -2.76 6.26 -15.87
CA ARG A 253 -3.22 6.44 -14.50
C ARG A 253 -2.23 7.18 -13.61
N ILE A 254 -2.73 7.79 -12.56
CA ILE A 254 -1.95 8.26 -11.42
C ILE A 254 -1.66 7.01 -10.56
N ALA A 255 -0.49 6.40 -10.74
CA ALA A 255 -0.15 5.15 -10.06
C ALA A 255 0.10 5.36 -8.57
N ASP A 256 0.78 6.46 -8.22
CA ASP A 256 1.15 6.79 -6.85
C ASP A 256 1.38 8.28 -6.70
N PHE A 257 1.40 8.78 -5.47
CA PHE A 257 1.84 10.15 -5.18
C PHE A 257 2.31 10.27 -3.73
N PHE A 258 3.33 11.10 -3.56
CA PHE A 258 3.85 11.47 -2.25
C PHE A 258 3.83 12.99 -2.13
N TYR A 259 3.46 13.51 -0.98
CA TYR A 259 3.49 14.94 -0.71
C TYR A 259 4.08 15.25 0.65
N GLN A 260 4.71 16.41 0.74
CA GLN A 260 5.26 16.93 1.98
C GLN A 260 4.88 18.40 2.16
N THR A 261 4.70 18.80 3.41
CA THR A 261 4.55 20.18 3.81
C THR A 261 5.73 20.58 4.68
N LYS A 262 6.29 21.75 4.42
CA LYS A 262 7.39 22.29 5.21
C LYS A 262 7.08 23.72 5.58
N LEU A 263 6.88 23.99 6.87
CA LEU A 263 6.71 25.34 7.39
C LEU A 263 8.04 26.12 7.32
N ASP A 264 7.94 27.42 7.14
CA ASP A 264 9.08 28.33 7.27
C ASP A 264 9.57 28.43 8.73
N LYS A 265 10.66 29.16 8.95
CA LYS A 265 11.26 29.34 10.29
C LYS A 265 10.34 30.05 11.30
N ASP A 266 9.37 30.82 10.81
CA ASP A 266 8.43 31.59 11.61
C ASP A 266 7.08 30.86 11.77
N TYR A 267 6.99 29.62 11.26
CA TYR A 267 5.78 28.77 11.24
C TYR A 267 4.56 29.45 10.59
N LYS A 268 4.81 30.38 9.68
CA LYS A 268 3.77 31.17 9.02
C LYS A 268 3.38 30.58 7.68
N ASP A 269 4.29 30.60 6.73
CA ASP A 269 4.08 30.11 5.38
C ASP A 269 4.57 28.67 5.23
N ALA A 270 4.09 27.96 4.21
CA ALA A 270 4.47 26.56 3.99
C ALA A 270 4.82 26.31 2.53
N VAL A 271 5.83 25.49 2.28
CA VAL A 271 6.08 24.90 0.99
C VAL A 271 5.34 23.56 0.91
N LEU A 272 4.51 23.40 -0.11
CA LEU A 272 3.90 22.13 -0.48
C LEU A 272 4.68 21.56 -1.67
N SER A 273 5.22 20.35 -1.49
CA SER A 273 5.93 19.60 -2.52
C SER A 273 5.16 18.30 -2.82
N ILE A 274 4.89 18.02 -4.09
CA ILE A 274 4.12 16.85 -4.53
C ILE A 274 4.96 16.08 -5.55
N ARG A 275 5.13 14.78 -5.32
CA ARG A 275 5.83 13.86 -6.20
C ARG A 275 4.88 12.77 -6.69
N PRO A 276 4.27 12.95 -7.85
CA PRO A 276 3.38 11.96 -8.46
C PRO A 276 4.17 10.91 -9.25
N ARG A 277 3.56 9.73 -9.41
CA ARG A 277 3.96 8.71 -10.36
C ARG A 277 2.81 8.44 -11.32
N ILE A 278 3.07 8.52 -12.62
CA ILE A 278 2.11 8.21 -13.67
C ILE A 278 2.58 6.96 -14.39
N GLU A 279 1.65 6.05 -14.66
CA GLU A 279 1.89 4.84 -15.44
C GLU A 279 1.04 4.83 -16.70
N ASN A 280 1.65 4.38 -17.78
CA ASN A 280 0.99 4.14 -19.05
C ASN A 280 0.97 2.63 -19.34
N LEU A 281 -0.16 2.00 -19.10
CA LEU A 281 -0.39 0.57 -19.30
C LEU A 281 -0.95 0.25 -20.70
N THR A 282 -1.01 1.23 -21.60
CA THR A 282 -1.56 1.02 -22.97
C THR A 282 -0.59 0.33 -23.91
N GLY A 283 0.71 0.35 -23.60
CA GLY A 283 1.77 -0.09 -24.50
C GLY A 283 1.99 0.84 -25.72
N GLN A 284 1.34 2.01 -25.75
CA GLN A 284 1.46 3.01 -26.81
C GLN A 284 1.88 4.36 -26.24
N GLN A 285 2.52 5.19 -27.04
CA GLN A 285 2.77 6.58 -26.63
C GLN A 285 1.45 7.34 -26.57
N MET A 286 1.23 8.03 -25.44
CA MET A 286 0.02 8.83 -25.19
C MET A 286 0.41 10.28 -24.90
N PRO A 287 0.85 11.07 -25.91
CA PRO A 287 1.32 12.42 -25.70
C PRO A 287 0.18 13.38 -25.35
N GLY A 288 0.54 14.48 -24.68
CA GLY A 288 -0.39 15.58 -24.40
C GLY A 288 -1.21 15.41 -23.12
N TYR A 289 -0.99 14.37 -22.34
CA TYR A 289 -1.60 14.25 -21.02
C TYR A 289 -0.97 15.23 -20.03
N VAL A 290 -1.80 15.81 -19.17
CA VAL A 290 -1.38 16.79 -18.15
C VAL A 290 -1.91 16.38 -16.78
N LEU A 291 -1.03 16.34 -15.80
CA LEU A 291 -1.40 16.25 -14.39
C LEU A 291 -1.65 17.65 -13.85
N LYS A 292 -2.79 17.84 -13.18
CA LYS A 292 -3.11 19.04 -12.42
C LYS A 292 -3.16 18.71 -10.94
N ALA A 293 -2.62 19.58 -10.10
CA ALA A 293 -2.72 19.49 -8.65
C ALA A 293 -3.38 20.75 -8.11
N GLN A 294 -4.50 20.57 -7.38
CA GLN A 294 -5.22 21.62 -6.68
C GLN A 294 -5.35 21.28 -5.21
N LEU A 295 -5.24 22.29 -4.37
CA LEU A 295 -5.47 22.18 -2.93
C LEU A 295 -6.83 22.79 -2.59
N PHE A 296 -7.64 22.08 -1.82
CA PHE A 296 -8.94 22.54 -1.34
C PHE A 296 -8.94 22.68 0.18
N ASP A 297 -9.62 23.70 0.67
CA ASP A 297 -9.82 23.90 2.11
C ASP A 297 -10.96 23.02 2.66
N ALA A 298 -11.22 23.12 3.95
CA ALA A 298 -12.28 22.37 4.63
C ALA A 298 -13.70 22.66 4.10
N ASN A 299 -13.90 23.75 3.36
CA ASN A 299 -15.17 24.12 2.74
C ASN A 299 -15.21 23.74 1.25
N ASN A 300 -14.24 22.92 0.80
CA ASN A 300 -14.04 22.56 -0.61
C ASN A 300 -13.83 23.76 -1.54
N GLN A 301 -13.24 24.86 -1.01
CA GLN A 301 -12.85 26.01 -1.83
C GLN A 301 -11.40 25.83 -2.31
N PRO A 302 -11.10 26.12 -3.59
CA PRO A 302 -9.74 26.03 -4.10
C PRO A 302 -8.83 27.05 -3.40
N VAL A 303 -7.69 26.57 -2.91
CA VAL A 303 -6.67 27.39 -2.24
C VAL A 303 -5.70 28.01 -3.25
N LEU A 304 -5.32 27.26 -4.30
CA LEU A 304 -4.48 27.77 -5.36
C LEU A 304 -5.34 28.55 -6.36
N GLN A 305 -4.94 29.77 -6.71
CA GLN A 305 -5.62 30.56 -7.76
C GLN A 305 -5.57 29.85 -9.12
N THR A 306 -4.48 29.16 -9.39
CA THR A 306 -4.28 28.31 -10.57
C THR A 306 -3.70 26.99 -10.12
N PRO A 307 -4.24 25.84 -10.56
CA PRO A 307 -3.68 24.54 -10.27
C PRO A 307 -2.22 24.44 -10.75
N LEU A 308 -1.41 23.67 -10.03
CA LEU A 308 -0.08 23.29 -10.52
C LEU A 308 -0.24 22.33 -11.69
N LEU A 309 0.58 22.52 -12.72
CA LEU A 309 0.52 21.72 -13.95
C LEU A 309 1.85 21.01 -14.20
N LYS A 310 1.76 19.76 -14.68
CA LYS A 310 2.91 19.00 -15.14
C LYS A 310 2.53 18.10 -16.31
N LYS A 311 3.34 18.08 -17.37
CA LYS A 311 3.12 17.11 -18.46
C LYS A 311 3.35 15.69 -17.94
N ALA A 312 2.46 14.77 -18.29
CA ALA A 312 2.58 13.38 -17.88
C ALA A 312 3.88 12.74 -18.41
N ASP A 313 4.28 13.08 -19.62
CA ASP A 313 5.52 12.60 -20.23
C ASP A 313 6.77 12.98 -19.41
N ASP A 314 6.79 14.17 -18.80
CA ASP A 314 7.90 14.61 -17.93
C ASP A 314 7.99 13.75 -16.64
N ILE A 315 6.85 13.23 -16.16
CA ILE A 315 6.77 12.38 -14.98
C ILE A 315 7.15 10.95 -15.33
N ILE A 316 6.57 10.40 -16.41
CA ILE A 316 6.79 9.02 -16.86
C ILE A 316 8.26 8.79 -17.24
N ASN A 317 8.85 9.75 -17.94
CA ASN A 317 10.22 9.66 -18.47
C ASN A 317 11.26 10.25 -17.51
N GLU A 318 10.89 10.51 -16.26
CA GLU A 318 11.83 11.05 -15.28
C GLU A 318 13.01 10.10 -15.07
N ILE A 319 14.22 10.61 -15.36
CA ILE A 319 15.46 9.91 -15.09
C ILE A 319 16.03 10.49 -13.79
N HIS A 320 16.32 9.64 -12.83
CA HIS A 320 17.02 10.03 -11.60
C HIS A 320 18.54 10.06 -11.85
N PRO A 321 19.13 11.21 -12.19
CA PRO A 321 20.59 11.30 -12.29
C PRO A 321 21.19 11.15 -10.89
N ARG A 322 22.37 10.57 -10.79
CA ARG A 322 23.09 10.37 -9.51
C ARG A 322 23.21 11.64 -8.67
N LEU A 323 23.20 12.81 -9.28
CA LEU A 323 23.31 14.09 -8.61
C LEU A 323 21.96 14.72 -8.25
N ASP A 324 20.83 14.12 -8.61
CA ASP A 324 19.45 14.49 -8.26
C ASP A 324 19.16 16.00 -8.19
N ARG A 325 19.72 16.78 -9.13
CA ARG A 325 19.54 18.24 -9.15
C ARG A 325 18.32 18.69 -9.94
N VAL A 326 17.79 17.84 -10.81
CA VAL A 326 16.63 18.13 -11.65
C VAL A 326 15.55 17.10 -11.37
N LYS A 327 14.38 17.58 -10.89
CA LYS A 327 13.22 16.76 -10.54
C LYS A 327 12.07 17.12 -11.47
N PHE A 328 11.98 16.44 -12.59
CA PHE A 328 10.97 16.72 -13.61
C PHE A 328 9.55 16.44 -13.12
N GLY A 329 9.38 15.40 -12.32
CA GLY A 329 8.09 15.00 -11.75
C GLY A 329 7.65 15.81 -10.51
N LEU A 330 8.48 16.71 -9.97
CA LEU A 330 8.15 17.49 -8.79
C LEU A 330 7.24 18.68 -9.12
N LEU A 331 6.14 18.84 -8.39
CA LEU A 331 5.34 20.05 -8.34
C LEU A 331 5.54 20.69 -6.96
N GLU A 332 5.81 21.99 -6.94
CA GLU A 332 6.08 22.71 -5.71
C GLU A 332 5.46 24.10 -5.72
N THR A 333 4.93 24.54 -4.58
CA THR A 333 4.39 25.89 -4.41
C THR A 333 4.44 26.32 -2.96
N THR A 334 4.39 27.64 -2.74
CA THR A 334 4.27 28.21 -1.40
C THR A 334 2.80 28.53 -1.10
N ILE A 335 2.34 28.09 0.05
CA ILE A 335 1.00 28.41 0.59
C ILE A 335 1.18 29.44 1.68
N SER A 336 0.58 30.62 1.47
CA SER A 336 0.68 31.71 2.45
C SER A 336 -0.24 31.45 3.64
N ASN A 337 0.35 31.45 4.81
CA ASN A 337 -0.30 31.35 6.11
C ASN A 337 -1.45 30.30 6.18
N PRO A 338 -1.20 29.01 5.79
CA PRO A 338 -2.24 28.00 5.91
C PRO A 338 -2.61 27.75 7.38
N LYS A 339 -3.84 27.30 7.64
CA LYS A 339 -4.18 26.76 8.95
C LYS A 339 -3.32 25.55 9.25
N LYS A 340 -2.67 25.54 10.42
CA LYS A 340 -1.76 24.46 10.82
C LYS A 340 -2.55 23.31 11.41
N TRP A 341 -2.06 22.10 11.15
CA TRP A 341 -2.54 20.91 11.82
C TRP A 341 -1.79 20.73 13.15
N SER A 342 -2.53 20.45 14.21
CA SER A 342 -2.01 20.03 15.50
C SER A 342 -2.98 19.04 16.14
N THR A 343 -2.58 18.44 17.27
CA THR A 343 -3.45 17.53 18.02
C THR A 343 -4.69 18.22 18.62
N GLU A 344 -4.62 19.54 18.80
CA GLU A 344 -5.73 20.35 19.34
C GLU A 344 -6.55 21.00 18.22
N GLU A 345 -5.92 21.32 17.11
CA GLU A 345 -6.54 21.95 15.95
C GLU A 345 -6.15 21.16 14.69
N PRO A 346 -6.84 20.04 14.40
CA PRO A 346 -6.48 19.15 13.27
C PRO A 346 -7.01 19.72 11.94
N ASN A 347 -6.54 20.90 11.56
CA ASN A 347 -6.93 21.52 10.30
C ASN A 347 -6.39 20.73 9.10
N LEU A 348 -7.29 20.22 8.28
CA LEU A 348 -6.96 19.48 7.07
C LEU A 348 -7.34 20.24 5.82
N TYR A 349 -6.57 19.98 4.79
CA TYR A 349 -6.81 20.33 3.40
C TYR A 349 -6.94 19.07 2.59
N LYS A 350 -7.50 19.16 1.39
CA LYS A 350 -7.60 18.06 0.46
C LYS A 350 -6.76 18.35 -0.78
N LEU A 351 -5.73 17.55 -1.00
CA LEU A 351 -4.98 17.55 -2.24
C LEU A 351 -5.75 16.74 -3.28
N VAL A 352 -6.04 17.36 -4.43
CA VAL A 352 -6.70 16.71 -5.56
C VAL A 352 -5.76 16.70 -6.75
N LEU A 353 -5.47 15.51 -7.26
CA LEU A 353 -4.70 15.29 -8.47
C LEU A 353 -5.65 14.84 -9.56
N SER A 354 -5.72 15.58 -10.67
CA SER A 354 -6.49 15.19 -11.86
C SER A 354 -5.57 15.00 -13.06
N LEU A 355 -5.73 13.86 -13.72
CA LEU A 355 -5.06 13.56 -14.98
C LEU A 355 -6.01 13.86 -16.13
N GLU A 356 -5.59 14.72 -17.05
CA GLU A 356 -6.37 15.09 -18.23
C GLU A 356 -5.69 14.58 -19.51
N ASP A 357 -6.50 14.18 -20.48
CA ASP A 357 -6.03 13.81 -21.82
C ASP A 357 -5.62 15.03 -22.68
N SER A 358 -5.17 14.80 -23.89
CA SER A 358 -4.76 15.84 -24.83
C SER A 358 -5.89 16.79 -25.27
N LEU A 359 -7.16 16.42 -25.03
CA LEU A 359 -8.34 17.24 -25.31
C LEU A 359 -8.82 18.01 -24.07
N GLY A 360 -8.19 17.79 -22.92
CA GLY A 360 -8.55 18.41 -21.64
C GLY A 360 -9.67 17.67 -20.89
N ASN A 361 -10.04 16.45 -21.29
CA ASN A 361 -11.00 15.65 -20.55
C ASN A 361 -10.33 15.01 -19.34
N ILE A 362 -11.01 15.02 -18.19
CA ILE A 362 -10.53 14.33 -16.98
C ILE A 362 -10.63 12.82 -17.20
N VAL A 363 -9.48 12.16 -17.10
CA VAL A 363 -9.33 10.70 -17.22
C VAL A 363 -9.40 10.04 -15.84
N GLU A 364 -8.73 10.64 -14.86
CA GLU A 364 -8.68 10.16 -13.49
C GLU A 364 -8.53 11.30 -12.50
N VAL A 365 -9.14 11.11 -11.32
CA VAL A 365 -8.89 11.98 -10.15
C VAL A 365 -8.52 11.11 -8.96
N LYS A 366 -7.48 11.50 -8.23
CA LYS A 366 -7.11 10.94 -6.92
C LYS A 366 -7.01 12.04 -5.89
N THR A 367 -7.20 11.71 -4.62
CA THR A 367 -7.18 12.68 -3.53
C THR A 367 -6.50 12.12 -2.29
N GLY A 368 -5.97 13.01 -1.45
CA GLY A 368 -5.42 12.70 -0.15
C GLY A 368 -5.61 13.86 0.82
N ASN A 369 -5.80 13.56 2.11
CA ASN A 369 -5.85 14.55 3.16
C ASN A 369 -4.44 15.10 3.44
N LEU A 370 -4.35 16.39 3.77
CA LEU A 370 -3.07 17.08 3.96
C LEU A 370 -3.17 18.07 5.13
N GLY A 371 -2.25 17.94 6.09
CA GLY A 371 -2.08 18.89 7.19
C GLY A 371 -0.76 19.66 7.06
N PHE A 372 -0.80 20.96 7.32
CA PHE A 372 0.41 21.79 7.39
C PHE A 372 0.98 21.76 8.79
N ARG A 373 2.07 21.04 8.98
CA ARG A 373 2.75 20.92 10.28
C ARG A 373 4.25 20.82 10.14
N SER A 374 4.99 21.13 11.20
CA SER A 374 6.36 20.71 11.41
C SER A 374 6.46 19.85 12.67
N ILE A 375 7.33 18.85 12.62
CA ILE A 375 7.72 18.03 13.77
C ILE A 375 9.22 18.20 13.91
N GLU A 376 9.67 18.67 15.06
CA GLU A 376 11.08 18.99 15.29
C GLU A 376 11.55 18.40 16.62
N PHE A 377 12.70 17.76 16.57
CA PHE A 377 13.42 17.36 17.77
C PHE A 377 14.54 18.36 18.02
N ARG A 378 14.38 19.23 19.02
CA ARG A 378 15.37 20.23 19.39
C ARG A 378 16.46 19.60 20.25
N LYS A 379 17.63 19.38 19.63
CA LYS A 379 18.75 18.67 20.27
C LYS A 379 19.32 19.39 21.50
N SER A 380 19.25 20.73 21.54
CA SER A 380 19.83 21.54 22.62
C SER A 380 19.25 21.27 24.01
N ASP A 381 17.99 20.86 24.08
CA ASP A 381 17.26 20.59 25.32
C ASP A 381 16.38 19.32 25.24
N SER A 382 16.59 18.50 24.20
CA SER A 382 15.90 17.22 24.00
C SER A 382 14.37 17.31 23.98
N LYS A 383 13.84 18.37 23.39
CA LYS A 383 12.38 18.62 23.32
C LYS A 383 11.82 18.30 21.94
N LEU A 384 10.62 17.69 21.96
CA LEU A 384 9.79 17.53 20.77
C LEU A 384 8.92 18.78 20.59
N LEU A 385 8.95 19.35 19.41
CA LEU A 385 8.14 20.52 19.06
C LEU A 385 7.22 20.18 17.90
N ILE A 386 5.95 20.62 18.01
CA ILE A 386 5.00 20.62 16.90
C ILE A 386 4.68 22.10 16.60
N ASN A 387 4.95 22.51 15.36
CA ASN A 387 4.82 23.90 14.94
C ASN A 387 5.51 24.88 15.90
N GLY A 388 6.74 24.53 16.35
CA GLY A 388 7.53 25.32 17.27
C GLY A 388 7.10 25.27 18.75
N LYS A 389 6.00 24.59 19.08
CA LYS A 389 5.47 24.49 20.45
C LYS A 389 5.91 23.18 21.09
N LEU A 390 6.36 23.26 22.35
CA LEU A 390 6.67 22.07 23.13
C LEU A 390 5.45 21.15 23.22
N THR A 391 5.64 19.89 22.87
CA THR A 391 4.58 18.90 22.85
C THR A 391 5.00 17.65 23.59
N TYR A 392 4.14 17.17 24.47
CA TYR A 392 4.29 15.86 25.12
C TYR A 392 3.35 14.87 24.44
N LEU A 393 3.84 13.64 24.21
CA LEU A 393 3.04 12.55 23.66
C LEU A 393 2.40 11.79 24.83
N TYR A 394 1.09 11.97 24.99
CA TYR A 394 0.26 11.20 25.92
C TYR A 394 -0.50 10.16 25.10
N GLY A 395 -0.11 8.90 25.20
CA GLY A 395 -0.64 7.89 24.32
C GLY A 395 -0.69 6.50 24.93
N VAL A 396 -1.22 5.60 24.14
CA VAL A 396 -1.37 4.17 24.45
C VAL A 396 -0.87 3.31 23.31
N ASN A 397 -0.50 2.07 23.61
CA ASN A 397 -0.28 1.05 22.61
C ASN A 397 -1.63 0.51 22.14
N ARG A 398 -1.78 0.32 20.84
CA ARG A 398 -3.00 -0.22 20.23
C ARG A 398 -2.65 -1.26 19.17
N PRO A 399 -2.86 -2.56 19.45
CA PRO A 399 -2.88 -3.58 18.41
C PRO A 399 -4.24 -3.59 17.70
N ASP A 400 -4.30 -4.10 16.47
CA ASP A 400 -5.56 -4.49 15.86
C ASP A 400 -6.09 -5.74 16.57
N HIS A 401 -7.03 -5.57 17.50
CA HIS A 401 -7.59 -6.66 18.28
C HIS A 401 -8.99 -6.35 18.79
N HIS A 402 -9.89 -7.32 18.63
CA HIS A 402 -11.25 -7.28 19.17
C HIS A 402 -11.58 -8.62 19.86
N PRO A 403 -12.27 -8.62 21.01
CA PRO A 403 -12.47 -9.85 21.80
C PRO A 403 -13.19 -10.98 21.07
N THR A 404 -14.04 -10.67 20.08
CA THR A 404 -14.83 -11.66 19.34
C THR A 404 -14.55 -11.71 17.84
N LYS A 405 -13.87 -10.70 17.28
CA LYS A 405 -13.54 -10.60 15.85
C LYS A 405 -12.06 -10.88 15.56
N GLY A 406 -11.22 -11.00 16.61
CA GLY A 406 -9.77 -11.12 16.42
C GLY A 406 -9.17 -9.86 15.83
N LYS A 407 -8.42 -9.98 14.72
CA LYS A 407 -7.79 -8.87 14.03
C LYS A 407 -8.69 -8.22 12.97
N ALA A 408 -9.86 -8.78 12.70
CA ALA A 408 -10.78 -8.28 11.67
C ALA A 408 -11.66 -7.16 12.22
N LEU A 409 -11.11 -5.99 12.38
CA LEU A 409 -11.81 -4.80 12.88
C LEU A 409 -12.70 -4.19 11.80
N SER A 410 -13.89 -3.75 12.18
CA SER A 410 -14.71 -2.89 11.34
C SER A 410 -14.27 -1.41 11.45
N ARG A 411 -14.71 -0.58 10.51
CA ARG A 411 -14.47 0.87 10.57
C ARG A 411 -15.07 1.49 11.83
N GLU A 412 -16.20 0.98 12.31
CA GLU A 412 -16.87 1.41 13.54
C GLU A 412 -16.03 1.07 14.78
N ASP A 413 -15.39 -0.12 14.82
CA ASP A 413 -14.50 -0.53 15.91
C ASP A 413 -13.30 0.43 15.98
N ILE A 414 -12.67 0.72 14.85
CA ILE A 414 -11.52 1.62 14.76
C ILE A 414 -11.90 3.06 15.16
N LEU A 415 -13.03 3.55 14.66
CA LEU A 415 -13.55 4.87 15.02
C LEU A 415 -13.87 4.97 16.52
N GLN A 416 -14.42 3.90 17.11
CA GLN A 416 -14.72 3.87 18.55
C GLN A 416 -13.43 3.95 19.38
N ASP A 417 -12.37 3.27 18.99
CA ASP A 417 -11.07 3.35 19.65
C ASP A 417 -10.51 4.77 19.64
N ILE A 418 -10.51 5.44 18.48
CA ILE A 418 -10.05 6.83 18.36
C ILE A 418 -10.88 7.78 19.21
N LYS A 419 -12.21 7.66 19.17
CA LYS A 419 -13.11 8.48 20.00
C LYS A 419 -12.84 8.27 21.48
N THR A 420 -12.65 7.03 21.91
CA THR A 420 -12.35 6.71 23.31
C THR A 420 -11.02 7.33 23.73
N MET A 421 -9.97 7.19 22.93
CA MET A 421 -8.67 7.81 23.22
C MET A 421 -8.80 9.33 23.34
N LYS A 422 -9.51 9.99 22.45
CA LYS A 422 -9.75 11.45 22.52
C LYS A 422 -10.55 11.86 23.75
N GLN A 423 -11.56 11.08 24.17
CA GLN A 423 -12.32 11.33 25.39
C GLN A 423 -11.44 11.31 26.66
N PHE A 424 -10.38 10.50 26.67
CA PHE A 424 -9.40 10.43 27.73
C PHE A 424 -8.21 11.39 27.53
N ASN A 425 -8.30 12.34 26.60
CA ASN A 425 -7.28 13.35 26.29
C ASN A 425 -5.95 12.76 25.79
N PHE A 426 -5.94 11.58 25.19
CA PHE A 426 -4.77 11.10 24.49
C PHE A 426 -4.56 11.88 23.19
N ASN A 427 -3.31 12.17 22.88
CA ASN A 427 -2.90 12.85 21.67
C ASN A 427 -1.98 12.00 20.78
N CYS A 428 -1.68 10.77 21.20
CA CYS A 428 -0.79 9.87 20.50
C CYS A 428 -1.27 8.42 20.62
N VAL A 429 -1.03 7.63 19.58
CA VAL A 429 -1.22 6.18 19.56
C VAL A 429 0.02 5.51 18.97
N ARG A 430 0.52 4.45 19.60
CA ARG A 430 1.52 3.55 19.05
C ARG A 430 0.83 2.33 18.46
N LEU A 431 1.11 2.05 17.19
CA LEU A 431 0.59 0.88 16.50
C LEU A 431 1.47 -0.33 16.88
N SER A 432 1.07 -1.03 17.90
CA SER A 432 1.86 -2.14 18.47
C SER A 432 1.36 -3.47 17.90
N HIS A 433 2.17 -4.20 17.12
CA HIS A 433 3.56 -3.92 16.72
C HIS A 433 3.70 -4.06 15.20
N TYR A 434 2.74 -3.56 14.45
CA TYR A 434 2.62 -3.69 13.00
C TYR A 434 1.73 -2.59 12.42
N PRO A 435 1.80 -2.29 11.13
CA PRO A 435 0.95 -1.30 10.49
C PRO A 435 -0.54 -1.65 10.63
N SER A 436 -1.36 -0.70 11.06
CA SER A 436 -2.81 -0.86 11.16
C SER A 436 -3.50 -0.63 9.81
N ASP A 437 -4.83 -0.77 9.79
CA ASP A 437 -5.63 -0.40 8.62
C ASP A 437 -5.43 1.09 8.30
N PRO A 438 -5.22 1.46 7.01
CA PRO A 438 -5.06 2.87 6.60
C PRO A 438 -6.17 3.80 7.08
N TYR A 439 -7.38 3.30 7.27
CA TYR A 439 -8.49 4.08 7.83
C TYR A 439 -8.21 4.62 9.23
N LEU A 440 -7.40 3.93 10.03
CA LEU A 440 -6.95 4.44 11.33
C LEU A 440 -6.13 5.73 11.16
N LEU A 441 -5.26 5.78 10.14
CA LEU A 441 -4.42 6.95 9.87
C LEU A 441 -5.27 8.14 9.42
N ASP A 442 -6.30 7.89 8.57
CA ASP A 442 -7.27 8.91 8.19
C ASP A 442 -7.97 9.51 9.42
N LEU A 443 -8.40 8.65 10.36
CA LEU A 443 -9.01 9.10 11.61
C LEU A 443 -8.02 9.84 12.52
N CYS A 444 -6.75 9.40 12.55
CA CYS A 444 -5.72 10.12 13.31
C CYS A 444 -5.50 11.54 12.78
N ASP A 445 -5.52 11.71 11.47
CA ASP A 445 -5.46 13.03 10.83
C ASP A 445 -6.68 13.89 11.19
N GLU A 446 -7.90 13.32 11.12
CA GLU A 446 -9.15 14.01 11.37
C GLU A 446 -9.35 14.38 12.85
N PHE A 447 -8.98 13.50 13.77
CA PHE A 447 -9.18 13.68 15.21
C PHE A 447 -7.96 14.31 15.92
N GLY A 448 -6.87 14.59 15.23
CA GLY A 448 -5.68 15.17 15.83
C GLY A 448 -4.93 14.18 16.73
N MET A 449 -4.57 13.02 16.20
CA MET A 449 -3.75 12.03 16.91
C MET A 449 -2.38 11.92 16.24
N MET A 450 -1.32 11.99 17.03
CA MET A 450 0.01 11.61 16.57
C MET A 450 0.11 10.08 16.52
N VAL A 451 0.85 9.56 15.56
CA VAL A 451 1.05 8.12 15.39
C VAL A 451 2.52 7.77 15.52
N ILE A 452 2.82 6.73 16.31
CA ILE A 452 4.09 6.03 16.28
C ILE A 452 3.82 4.73 15.52
N ASP A 453 4.17 4.72 14.24
CA ASP A 453 3.99 3.56 13.38
C ASP A 453 5.16 2.60 13.49
N GLU A 454 4.89 1.30 13.35
CA GLU A 454 5.89 0.25 13.42
C GLU A 454 5.89 -0.59 12.14
N ALA A 455 7.07 -0.93 11.66
CA ALA A 455 7.21 -1.87 10.56
C ALA A 455 6.81 -3.28 11.02
N ASN A 456 6.25 -4.07 10.10
CA ASN A 456 5.92 -5.47 10.36
C ASN A 456 7.18 -6.34 10.32
N LEU A 457 8.14 -6.06 11.20
CA LEU A 457 9.45 -6.70 11.20
C LEU A 457 10.00 -6.82 12.64
N GLU A 458 9.92 -8.03 13.18
CA GLU A 458 10.53 -8.39 14.47
C GLU A 458 10.88 -9.87 14.49
N THR A 459 12.04 -10.20 15.04
CA THR A 459 12.52 -11.58 15.18
C THR A 459 12.73 -11.92 16.66
N HIS A 460 11.72 -11.72 17.47
CA HIS A 460 11.80 -11.83 18.93
C HIS A 460 12.22 -13.23 19.41
N GLY A 461 11.90 -14.28 18.65
CA GLY A 461 12.20 -15.67 18.99
C GLY A 461 13.54 -16.22 18.50
N LEU A 462 14.38 -15.42 17.78
CA LEU A 462 15.71 -15.80 17.30
C LEU A 462 16.83 -15.27 18.19
#